data_fc40b3d574f267f61bdd9c8e44fca566
#
_entry.id   fc40b3d574f267f61bdd9c8e44fca566
#
_cell.length_a   1.000
_cell.length_b   1.000
_cell.length_c   1.000
_cell.angle_alpha   90.00
_cell.angle_beta   90.00
_cell.angle_gamma   90.00
#
_symmetry.space_group_name_H-M   'P 1'
#
loop_
_entity.id
_entity.type
_entity.pdbx_description
1 polymer ?
#
loop_
_entity_poly.entity_id
_entity_poly.type
_entity_poly.pdbx_seq_one_letter_code
_entity_poly.pdbx_strand_id
1 'polypeptide(L)'
;MLLVEWCGCTFAIPLRSHIRHKFAFIADGMESGLDFTKAVVIRDRKFVSPVPVQIRQHEFNFLKQHERAIRQHFESYLRRYIKKIKRRQQNTSLPLDKECRYSALQYFHTELGL
;
A
#
# COMPACT_ATOMS: atom_id res chain seq x y z
N MET A 1 -2.71 2.53 -10.87
CA MET A 1 -2.11 2.53 -9.53
C MET A 1 -1.95 3.94 -8.99
N LEU A 2 -1.96 4.10 -7.69
CA LEU A 2 -1.76 5.37 -7.04
C LEU A 2 -0.35 5.45 -6.47
N LEU A 3 0.33 6.58 -6.67
CA LEU A 3 1.64 6.83 -6.07
C LEU A 3 1.48 7.66 -4.80
N VAL A 4 2.08 7.22 -3.71
CA VAL A 4 2.08 7.92 -2.42
C VAL A 4 3.52 8.05 -1.94
N GLU A 5 3.92 9.26 -1.54
CA GLU A 5 5.22 9.50 -0.95
C GLU A 5 5.13 9.50 0.57
N TRP A 6 6.08 8.81 1.23
CA TRP A 6 6.19 8.75 2.67
C TRP A 6 7.63 8.49 3.08
N CYS A 7 8.16 9.33 3.98
CA CYS A 7 9.54 9.21 4.50
C CYS A 7 10.60 9.05 3.42
N GLY A 8 10.49 9.81 2.33
CA GLY A 8 11.46 9.79 1.23
C GLY A 8 11.30 8.63 0.25
N CYS A 9 10.33 7.75 0.46
CA CYS A 9 10.04 6.64 -0.44
C CYS A 9 8.77 6.91 -1.23
N THR A 10 8.75 6.45 -2.48
CA THR A 10 7.55 6.47 -3.32
C THR A 10 6.95 5.06 -3.35
N PHE A 11 5.69 4.97 -2.94
CA PHE A 11 4.94 3.70 -2.94
C PHE A 11 3.96 3.68 -4.10
N ALA A 12 3.89 2.55 -4.79
CA ALA A 12 2.87 2.29 -5.80
C ALA A 12 1.83 1.35 -5.21
N ILE A 13 0.58 1.80 -5.15
CA ILE A 13 -0.54 1.03 -4.61
C ILE A 13 -1.43 0.60 -5.77
N PRO A 14 -1.55 -0.72 -6.05
CA PRO A 14 -2.36 -1.17 -7.17
C PRO A 14 -3.84 -1.14 -6.87
N LEU A 15 -4.63 -0.92 -7.92
CA LEU A 15 -6.06 -1.15 -7.90
C LEU A 15 -6.33 -2.64 -8.16
N ARG A 16 -7.16 -3.24 -7.35
CA ARG A 16 -7.57 -4.63 -7.49
C ARG A 16 -9.06 -4.79 -7.29
N SER A 17 -9.64 -5.76 -7.97
CA SER A 17 -11.05 -6.13 -7.79
C SER A 17 -11.19 -7.22 -6.74
N HIS A 18 -12.39 -7.31 -6.18
CA HIS A 18 -12.78 -8.37 -5.24
C HIS A 18 -11.86 -8.49 -4.01
N ILE A 19 -11.48 -7.34 -3.43
CA ILE A 19 -10.68 -7.31 -2.20
C ILE A 19 -11.55 -7.79 -1.03
N ARG A 20 -11.06 -8.81 -0.29
CA ARG A 20 -11.78 -9.45 0.81
C ARG A 20 -11.15 -9.21 2.19
N HIS A 21 -10.20 -8.27 2.29
CA HIS A 21 -9.56 -7.91 3.56
C HIS A 21 -9.75 -6.42 3.85
N LYS A 22 -9.45 -6.02 5.10
CA LYS A 22 -9.62 -4.63 5.55
C LYS A 22 -8.46 -3.70 5.21
N PHE A 23 -7.32 -4.22 4.73
CA PHE A 23 -6.12 -3.44 4.45
C PHE A 23 -6.16 -2.85 3.04
N ALA A 24 -7.23 -2.11 2.77
CA ALA A 24 -7.50 -1.53 1.46
C ALA A 24 -8.36 -0.28 1.62
N PHE A 25 -8.37 0.54 0.59
CA PHE A 25 -9.30 1.67 0.49
C PHE A 25 -10.33 1.35 -0.59
N ILE A 26 -11.54 1.05 -0.17
CA ILE A 26 -12.65 0.68 -1.06
C ILE A 26 -13.75 1.71 -0.90
N ALA A 27 -14.33 2.16 -2.02
CA ALA A 27 -15.47 3.06 -2.00
C ALA A 27 -16.78 2.30 -2.18
N ASP A 28 -17.84 2.86 -1.60
CA ASP A 28 -19.18 2.37 -1.85
C ASP A 28 -19.50 2.47 -3.34
N GLY A 29 -19.98 1.35 -3.92
CA GLY A 29 -20.30 1.27 -5.34
C GLY A 29 -19.12 1.04 -6.27
N MET A 30 -17.90 0.92 -5.76
CA MET A 30 -16.72 0.53 -6.54
C MET A 30 -16.49 -0.98 -6.46
N GLU A 31 -16.26 -1.60 -7.60
CA GLU A 31 -15.87 -3.01 -7.67
C GLU A 31 -14.39 -3.21 -7.31
N SER A 32 -13.60 -2.15 -7.42
CA SER A 32 -12.16 -2.19 -7.17
C SER A 32 -11.78 -1.24 -6.04
N GLY A 33 -10.64 -1.49 -5.45
CA GLY A 33 -10.06 -0.65 -4.41
C GLY A 33 -8.55 -0.66 -4.47
N LEU A 34 -7.92 0.19 -3.67
CA LEU A 34 -6.47 0.23 -3.51
C LEU A 34 -6.06 -0.83 -2.49
N ASP A 35 -5.29 -1.81 -2.91
CA ASP A 35 -4.84 -2.91 -2.05
C ASP A 35 -3.50 -2.56 -1.41
N PHE A 36 -3.52 -2.18 -0.14
CA PHE A 36 -2.31 -1.80 0.60
C PHE A 36 -1.35 -2.97 0.80
N THR A 37 -1.86 -4.22 0.84
CA THR A 37 -0.99 -5.39 1.01
C THR A 37 -0.12 -5.67 -0.21
N LYS A 38 -0.44 -5.07 -1.35
CA LYS A 38 0.31 -5.20 -2.60
C LYS A 38 1.10 -3.93 -2.94
N ALA A 39 1.15 -2.95 -2.03
CA ALA A 39 1.95 -1.75 -2.23
C ALA A 39 3.44 -2.10 -2.30
N VAL A 40 4.13 -1.51 -3.26
CA VAL A 40 5.57 -1.72 -3.47
C VAL A 40 6.30 -0.38 -3.48
N VAL A 41 7.58 -0.41 -3.08
CA VAL A 41 8.44 0.77 -3.17
C VAL A 41 9.00 0.86 -4.58
N ILE A 42 8.87 2.03 -5.19
CA ILE A 42 9.50 2.30 -6.49
C ILE A 42 10.91 2.79 -6.24
N ARG A 43 11.89 1.95 -6.59
CA ARG A 43 13.33 2.27 -6.44
C ARG A 43 13.86 3.09 -7.61
N ASP A 44 13.26 2.93 -8.79
CA ASP A 44 13.67 3.63 -10.00
C ASP A 44 12.44 3.98 -10.83
N ARG A 45 12.23 5.27 -11.07
CA ARG A 45 11.06 5.77 -11.82
C ARG A 45 10.99 5.27 -13.26
N LYS A 46 12.09 4.80 -13.86
CA LYS A 46 12.06 4.21 -15.21
C LYS A 46 11.20 2.95 -15.29
N PHE A 47 10.93 2.30 -14.16
CA PHE A 47 10.03 1.14 -14.10
C PHE A 47 8.56 1.54 -14.01
N VAL A 48 8.27 2.83 -13.84
CA VAL A 48 6.89 3.33 -13.94
C VAL A 48 6.58 3.45 -15.42
N SER A 49 5.57 2.72 -15.87
CA SER A 49 5.16 2.77 -17.27
C SER A 49 4.79 4.20 -17.67
N PRO A 50 5.35 4.76 -18.75
CA PRO A 50 4.95 6.06 -19.24
C PRO A 50 3.58 6.02 -19.92
N VAL A 51 3.06 4.82 -20.21
CA VAL A 51 1.73 4.66 -20.78
C VAL A 51 0.70 4.76 -19.66
N PRO A 52 -0.24 5.73 -19.69
CA PRO A 52 -1.26 5.82 -18.68
C PRO A 52 -2.09 4.53 -18.67
N VAL A 53 -2.19 3.91 -17.51
CA VAL A 53 -3.10 2.80 -17.31
C VAL A 53 -4.51 3.35 -17.48
N GLN A 54 -5.32 2.72 -18.34
CA GLN A 54 -6.70 3.13 -18.53
C GLN A 54 -7.49 2.78 -17.26
N ILE A 55 -7.71 3.81 -16.42
CA ILE A 55 -8.61 3.73 -15.30
C ILE A 55 -9.94 4.29 -15.75
N ARG A 56 -11.04 3.70 -15.31
CA ARG A 56 -12.36 4.28 -15.55
C ARG A 56 -12.40 5.69 -15.00
N GLN A 57 -13.02 6.62 -15.71
CA GLN A 57 -13.03 8.04 -15.34
C GLN A 57 -13.60 8.27 -13.94
N HIS A 58 -14.65 7.55 -13.56
CA HIS A 58 -15.24 7.69 -12.22
C HIS A 58 -14.32 7.18 -11.12
N GLU A 59 -13.53 6.14 -11.37
CA GLU A 59 -12.54 5.64 -10.42
C GLU A 59 -11.40 6.66 -10.23
N PHE A 60 -10.91 7.25 -11.32
CA PHE A 60 -9.91 8.31 -11.26
C PHE A 60 -10.40 9.52 -10.46
N ASN A 61 -11.62 9.98 -10.76
CA ASN A 61 -12.20 11.11 -10.04
C ASN A 61 -12.37 10.80 -8.56
N PHE A 62 -12.80 9.59 -8.22
CA PHE A 62 -12.96 9.15 -6.85
C PHE A 62 -11.60 9.16 -6.12
N LEU A 63 -10.56 8.59 -6.72
CA LEU A 63 -9.23 8.55 -6.13
C LEU A 63 -8.68 9.96 -5.89
N LYS A 64 -8.86 10.85 -6.85
CA LYS A 64 -8.41 12.23 -6.75
C LYS A 64 -9.15 12.99 -5.65
N GLN A 65 -10.45 12.80 -5.55
CA GLN A 65 -11.30 13.42 -4.53
C GLN A 65 -10.95 12.95 -3.11
N HIS A 66 -10.53 11.69 -2.96
CA HIS A 66 -10.22 11.07 -1.67
C HIS A 66 -8.72 10.90 -1.40
N GLU A 67 -7.87 11.53 -2.19
CA GLU A 67 -6.41 11.36 -2.11
C GLU A 67 -5.86 11.55 -0.70
N ARG A 68 -6.33 12.58 0.01
CA ARG A 68 -5.88 12.85 1.38
C ARG A 68 -6.28 11.74 2.35
N ALA A 69 -7.52 11.26 2.25
CA ALA A 69 -8.01 10.18 3.10
C ALA A 69 -7.26 8.86 2.80
N ILE A 70 -7.01 8.58 1.53
CA ILE A 70 -6.25 7.42 1.09
C ILE A 70 -4.83 7.46 1.66
N ARG A 71 -4.16 8.61 1.60
CA ARG A 71 -2.82 8.80 2.16
C ARG A 71 -2.82 8.52 3.67
N GLN A 72 -3.79 9.05 4.41
CA GLN A 72 -3.89 8.84 5.85
C GLN A 72 -4.12 7.37 6.20
N HIS A 73 -4.98 6.68 5.46
CA HIS A 73 -5.22 5.25 5.65
C HIS A 73 -3.98 4.42 5.34
N PHE A 74 -3.27 4.75 4.27
CA PHE A 74 -2.04 4.05 3.91
C PHE A 74 -0.93 4.29 4.94
N GLU A 75 -0.76 5.52 5.42
CA GLU A 75 0.21 5.82 6.48
C GLU A 75 -0.09 5.04 7.76
N SER A 76 -1.35 4.91 8.14
CA SER A 76 -1.76 4.10 9.28
C SER A 76 -1.40 2.62 9.07
N TYR A 77 -1.61 2.11 7.86
CA TYR A 77 -1.21 0.75 7.50
C TYR A 77 0.30 0.55 7.60
N LEU A 78 1.09 1.49 7.08
CA LEU A 78 2.56 1.45 7.15
C LEU A 78 3.04 1.45 8.60
N ARG A 79 2.51 2.34 9.43
CA ARG A 79 2.89 2.45 10.85
C ARG A 79 2.56 1.16 11.61
N ARG A 80 1.40 0.58 11.34
CA ARG A 80 1.00 -0.70 11.94
C ARG A 80 1.94 -1.83 11.53
N TYR A 81 2.29 -1.92 10.25
CA TYR A 81 3.23 -2.90 9.74
C TYR A 81 4.60 -2.74 10.41
N ILE A 82 5.16 -1.53 10.41
CA ILE A 82 6.46 -1.23 11.00
C ILE A 82 6.49 -1.59 12.48
N LYS A 83 5.44 -1.22 13.22
CA LYS A 83 5.32 -1.53 14.66
C LYS A 83 5.37 -3.04 14.91
N LYS A 84 4.65 -3.83 14.11
CA LYS A 84 4.62 -5.29 14.25
C LYS A 84 5.97 -5.93 13.93
N ILE A 85 6.64 -5.45 12.88
CA ILE A 85 7.97 -5.96 12.52
C ILE A 85 9.00 -5.62 13.60
N LYS A 86 9.02 -4.39 14.11
CA LYS A 86 9.92 -3.98 15.20
C LYS A 86 9.69 -4.81 16.46
N ARG A 87 8.44 -5.08 16.81
CA ARG A 87 8.11 -5.92 17.94
C ARG A 87 8.66 -7.33 17.78
N ARG A 88 8.57 -7.91 16.59
CA ARG A 88 9.14 -9.22 16.28
C ARG A 88 10.66 -9.20 16.31
N GLN A 89 11.30 -8.14 15.86
CA GLN A 89 12.77 -7.99 15.94
C GLN A 89 13.27 -7.96 17.39
N GLN A 90 12.49 -7.38 18.30
CA GLN A 90 12.81 -7.37 19.73
C GLN A 90 12.57 -8.73 20.39
N ASN A 91 11.68 -9.53 19.86
CA ASN A 91 11.35 -10.86 20.37
C ASN A 91 11.18 -11.84 19.21
N THR A 92 12.28 -12.48 18.82
CA THR A 92 12.33 -13.40 17.68
C THR A 92 11.53 -14.69 17.87
N SER A 93 11.10 -14.98 19.10
CA SER A 93 10.24 -16.15 19.38
C SER A 93 8.79 -15.93 18.98
N LEU A 94 8.38 -14.66 18.74
CA LEU A 94 7.03 -14.37 18.29
C LEU A 94 6.84 -14.78 16.82
N PRO A 95 5.71 -15.41 16.49
CA PRO A 95 5.39 -15.69 15.09
C PRO A 95 5.11 -14.39 14.33
N LEU A 96 5.46 -14.36 13.05
CA LEU A 96 5.10 -13.24 12.18
C LEU A 96 3.60 -13.25 11.95
N ASP A 97 2.94 -12.11 12.18
CA ASP A 97 1.51 -11.97 11.93
C ASP A 97 1.17 -12.30 10.48
N LYS A 98 0.02 -12.94 10.30
CA LYS A 98 -0.45 -13.33 8.97
C LYS A 98 -0.53 -12.14 8.02
N GLU A 99 -1.01 -11.00 8.51
CA GLU A 99 -1.10 -9.78 7.71
C GLU A 99 0.27 -9.29 7.21
N CYS A 100 1.33 -9.48 7.99
CA CYS A 100 2.69 -9.11 7.58
C CYS A 100 3.28 -10.10 6.58
N ARG A 101 2.97 -11.39 6.71
CA ARG A 101 3.47 -12.42 5.80
C ARG A 101 2.93 -12.27 4.38
N TYR A 102 1.71 -11.75 4.23
CA TYR A 102 1.08 -11.55 2.92
C TYR A 102 1.29 -10.15 2.37
N SER A 103 1.96 -9.26 3.11
CA SER A 103 2.25 -7.92 2.63
C SER A 103 3.49 -7.92 1.74
N ALA A 104 3.41 -7.20 0.61
CA ALA A 104 4.56 -7.00 -0.27
C ALA A 104 5.65 -6.16 0.41
N LEU A 105 5.34 -5.44 1.50
CA LEU A 105 6.31 -4.65 2.26
C LEU A 105 7.43 -5.51 2.86
N GLN A 106 7.24 -6.81 3.00
CA GLN A 106 8.30 -7.72 3.47
C GLN A 106 9.56 -7.67 2.62
N TYR A 107 9.46 -7.26 1.36
CA TYR A 107 10.58 -7.14 0.44
C TYR A 107 11.25 -5.77 0.49
N PHE A 108 10.78 -4.84 1.31
CA PHE A 108 11.21 -3.45 1.32
C PHE A 108 11.62 -2.95 2.72
N HIS A 109 12.06 -3.85 3.59
CA HIS A 109 12.43 -3.48 4.96
C HIS A 109 13.58 -2.47 5.01
N THR A 110 14.55 -2.58 4.09
CA THR A 110 15.65 -1.61 4.01
C THR A 110 15.14 -0.20 3.75
N GLU A 111 14.22 -0.05 2.80
CA GLU A 111 13.62 1.23 2.44
C GLU A 111 12.76 1.80 3.57
N LEU A 112 12.19 0.94 4.41
CA LEU A 112 11.39 1.34 5.57
C LEU A 112 12.23 1.61 6.82
N GLY A 113 13.55 1.39 6.76
CA GLY A 113 14.43 1.58 7.90
C GLY A 113 14.37 0.44 8.93
N LEU A 114 13.98 -0.72 8.49
CA LEU A 114 13.83 -1.90 9.36
C LEU A 114 15.02 -2.84 9.32
#